data_a51fd1f9d22ca7d1d8dde58164effedc
#
_entry.id   a51fd1f9d22ca7d1d8dde58164effedc
#
_cell.length_a   1.000
_cell.length_b   1.000
_cell.length_c   1.000
_cell.angle_alpha   90.00
_cell.angle_beta   90.00
_cell.angle_gamma   90.00
#
_symmetry.space_group_name_H-M   'P 1'
#
loop_
_entity.id
_entity.type
_entity.pdbx_description
1 polymer ?
#
loop_
_entity_poly.entity_id
_entity_poly.type
_entity_poly.pdbx_seq_one_letter_code
_entity_poly.pdbx_strand_id
1 'polypeptide(L)'
;MKKNLLVALDDSVNAMSAVEALADTFTPDHEITLFSVIQDTAAVCEMYGPELSPHFTSARRDFCSLDHMKKELMNQAQQKAKEILVQAGFAGENIKLKVENVKKGIARDIIDEVKSGYSTIVMGRRGISGIKEFFLGSVSNKVVSSVKDVSVFVVD
;
A
#
# COMPACT_ATOMS: atom_id res chain seq x y z
N MET A 1 -18.14 2.28 -18.56
CA MET A 1 -17.75 3.64 -18.12
C MET A 1 -16.43 3.55 -17.39
N LYS A 2 -15.41 4.23 -17.87
CA LYS A 2 -14.07 4.22 -17.30
C LYS A 2 -14.10 4.78 -15.86
N LYS A 3 -13.56 4.06 -14.92
CA LYS A 3 -13.51 4.45 -13.50
C LYS A 3 -12.07 4.47 -13.01
N ASN A 4 -11.80 5.28 -12.02
CA ASN A 4 -10.51 5.32 -11.35
C ASN A 4 -10.58 4.47 -10.09
N LEU A 5 -9.77 3.44 -10.04
CA LEU A 5 -9.70 2.50 -8.93
C LEU A 5 -8.43 2.75 -8.14
N LEU A 6 -8.53 2.80 -6.83
CA LEU A 6 -7.38 2.83 -5.91
C LEU A 6 -7.22 1.46 -5.29
N VAL A 7 -6.03 0.88 -5.36
CA VAL A 7 -5.69 -0.35 -4.65
C VAL A 7 -4.73 0.00 -3.52
N ALA A 8 -5.18 -0.18 -2.29
CA ALA A 8 -4.32 -0.04 -1.12
C ALA A 8 -3.45 -1.30 -1.00
N LEU A 9 -2.17 -1.15 -1.28
CA LEU A 9 -1.21 -2.24 -1.39
C LEU A 9 -0.14 -2.14 -0.30
N ASP A 10 0.02 -3.19 0.48
CA ASP A 10 1.18 -3.46 1.29
C ASP A 10 1.92 -4.71 0.75
N ASP A 11 2.94 -5.19 1.44
CA ASP A 11 3.68 -6.40 1.07
C ASP A 11 3.06 -7.69 1.59
N SER A 12 1.79 -7.66 2.02
CA SER A 12 1.07 -8.83 2.54
C SER A 12 0.50 -9.71 1.43
N VAL A 13 0.25 -10.97 1.75
CA VAL A 13 -0.46 -11.92 0.86
C VAL A 13 -1.87 -11.44 0.57
N ASN A 14 -2.56 -10.86 1.56
CA ASN A 14 -3.93 -10.34 1.40
C ASN A 14 -3.99 -9.18 0.40
N ALA A 15 -2.93 -8.35 0.31
CA ALA A 15 -2.87 -7.31 -0.69
C ALA A 15 -2.75 -7.87 -2.11
N MET A 16 -1.98 -8.94 -2.31
CA MET A 16 -1.89 -9.63 -3.60
C MET A 16 -3.21 -10.29 -3.98
N SER A 17 -3.90 -10.94 -3.02
CA SER A 17 -5.25 -11.49 -3.26
C SER A 17 -6.23 -10.39 -3.68
N ALA A 18 -6.12 -9.19 -3.14
CA ALA A 18 -6.94 -8.05 -3.56
C ALA A 18 -6.67 -7.63 -5.01
N VAL A 19 -5.41 -7.69 -5.46
CA VAL A 19 -5.04 -7.41 -6.86
C VAL A 19 -5.59 -8.48 -7.80
N GLU A 20 -5.48 -9.75 -7.43
CA GLU A 20 -6.02 -10.88 -8.20
C GLU A 20 -7.55 -10.79 -8.30
N ALA A 21 -8.24 -10.55 -7.20
CA ALA A 21 -9.68 -10.39 -7.18
C ALA A 21 -10.16 -9.17 -8.00
N LEU A 22 -9.38 -8.08 -8.01
CA LEU A 22 -9.64 -6.96 -8.89
C LEU A 22 -9.53 -7.37 -10.35
N ALA A 23 -8.46 -8.09 -10.70
CA ALA A 23 -8.22 -8.57 -12.06
C ALA A 23 -9.36 -9.47 -12.58
N ASP A 24 -9.93 -10.28 -11.71
CA ASP A 24 -11.04 -11.18 -12.05
C ASP A 24 -12.40 -10.49 -12.10
N THR A 25 -12.56 -9.39 -11.38
CA THR A 25 -13.87 -8.75 -11.18
C THR A 25 -14.12 -7.54 -12.08
N PHE A 26 -13.06 -6.77 -12.35
CA PHE A 26 -13.16 -5.50 -13.07
C PHE A 26 -12.67 -5.64 -14.52
N THR A 27 -13.28 -4.85 -15.40
CA THR A 27 -12.90 -4.84 -16.82
C THR A 27 -11.60 -4.05 -17.05
N PRO A 28 -10.80 -4.42 -18.07
CA PRO A 28 -9.49 -3.81 -18.31
C PRO A 28 -9.49 -2.33 -18.74
N ASP A 29 -10.64 -1.73 -19.01
CA ASP A 29 -10.77 -0.32 -19.42
C ASP A 29 -10.65 0.70 -18.27
N HIS A 30 -10.52 0.23 -17.03
CA HIS A 30 -10.39 1.07 -15.84
C HIS A 30 -8.96 1.61 -15.68
N GLU A 31 -8.82 2.77 -15.05
CA GLU A 31 -7.54 3.27 -14.55
C GLU A 31 -7.31 2.75 -13.12
N ILE A 32 -6.14 2.27 -12.85
CA ILE A 32 -5.77 1.69 -11.56
C ILE A 32 -4.58 2.45 -10.99
N THR A 33 -4.69 2.86 -9.73
CA THR A 33 -3.54 3.34 -8.96
C THR A 33 -3.24 2.34 -7.85
N LEU A 34 -2.07 1.73 -7.91
CA LEU A 34 -1.52 0.92 -6.83
C LEU A 34 -0.86 1.88 -5.84
N PHE A 35 -1.46 2.01 -4.66
CA PHE A 35 -1.06 2.99 -3.65
C PHE A 35 -0.51 2.32 -2.42
N SER A 36 0.70 2.68 -2.04
CA SER A 36 1.39 2.18 -0.85
C SER A 36 1.85 3.33 0.03
N VAL A 37 1.68 3.17 1.33
CA VAL A 37 2.17 4.10 2.35
C VAL A 37 3.27 3.40 3.14
N ILE A 38 4.47 3.97 3.13
CA ILE A 38 5.64 3.45 3.85
C ILE A 38 6.05 4.41 4.97
N GLN A 39 6.57 3.86 6.06
CA GLN A 39 7.18 4.68 7.09
C GLN A 39 8.53 5.21 6.60
N ASP A 40 8.71 6.52 6.70
CA ASP A 40 10.01 7.14 6.38
C ASP A 40 10.86 7.16 7.64
N THR A 41 11.83 6.27 7.67
CA THR A 41 12.85 6.21 8.71
C THR A 41 14.16 6.83 8.26
N ALA A 42 14.25 7.33 7.01
CA ALA A 42 15.43 7.99 6.49
C ALA A 42 15.82 9.21 7.34
N ALA A 43 14.82 10.01 7.76
CA ALA A 43 15.04 11.14 8.66
C ALA A 43 15.69 10.72 9.99
N VAL A 44 15.30 9.58 10.55
CA VAL A 44 15.93 9.02 11.77
C VAL A 44 17.35 8.56 11.48
N CYS A 45 17.60 8.01 10.29
CA CYS A 45 18.95 7.60 9.88
C CYS A 45 19.89 8.79 9.67
N GLU A 46 19.37 9.93 9.22
CA GLU A 46 20.15 11.16 8.99
C GLU A 46 20.35 12.02 10.24
N MET A 47 19.42 11.97 11.20
CA MET A 47 19.46 12.81 12.41
C MET A 47 20.62 12.51 13.36
N TYR A 48 21.25 11.36 13.26
CA TYR A 48 22.34 10.96 14.11
C TYR A 48 23.69 11.21 13.40
N GLY A 49 24.32 12.33 13.73
CA GLY A 49 25.66 12.70 13.24
C GLY A 49 26.78 11.77 13.71
N PRO A 50 28.01 12.04 13.31
CA PRO A 50 29.21 11.16 13.52
C PRO A 50 29.65 10.98 14.97
N GLU A 51 28.99 11.62 15.93
CA GLU A 51 29.41 11.63 17.35
C GLU A 51 28.81 10.51 18.22
N LEU A 52 28.12 9.53 17.62
CA LEU A 52 27.53 8.44 18.38
C LEU A 52 28.53 7.36 18.78
N SER A 53 28.34 6.80 19.99
CA SER A 53 29.13 5.68 20.47
C SER A 53 29.05 4.46 19.52
N PRO A 54 30.09 3.59 19.45
CA PRO A 54 30.13 2.44 18.54
C PRO A 54 28.92 1.51 18.64
N HIS A 55 28.32 1.37 19.81
CA HIS A 55 27.10 0.56 20.00
C HIS A 55 25.88 1.15 19.29
N PHE A 56 25.70 2.46 19.30
CA PHE A 56 24.61 3.13 18.59
C PHE A 56 24.82 3.15 17.07
N THR A 57 26.07 3.14 16.60
CA THR A 57 26.39 3.13 15.18
C THR A 57 26.02 1.79 14.52
N SER A 58 26.21 0.66 15.22
CA SER A 58 25.82 -0.64 14.67
C SER A 58 24.29 -0.81 14.66
N ALA A 59 23.60 -0.47 15.74
CA ALA A 59 22.14 -0.50 15.81
C ALA A 59 21.48 0.40 14.75
N ARG A 60 22.09 1.56 14.47
CA ARG A 60 21.64 2.46 13.40
C ARG A 60 21.82 1.84 12.02
N ARG A 61 22.95 1.20 11.73
CA ARG A 61 23.18 0.51 10.46
C ARG A 61 22.15 -0.57 10.23
N ASP A 62 21.87 -1.37 11.26
CA ASP A 62 20.88 -2.45 11.17
C ASP A 62 19.49 -1.90 10.93
N PHE A 63 19.11 -0.82 11.60
CA PHE A 63 17.82 -0.17 11.43
C PHE A 63 17.67 0.47 10.04
N CYS A 64 18.68 1.17 9.54
CA CYS A 64 18.66 1.78 8.21
C CYS A 64 18.70 0.72 7.09
N SER A 65 19.38 -0.40 7.32
CA SER A 65 19.37 -1.55 6.43
C SER A 65 17.99 -2.18 6.33
N LEU A 66 17.29 -2.36 7.46
CA LEU A 66 15.91 -2.87 7.51
C LEU A 66 14.91 -1.94 6.80
N ASP A 67 15.08 -0.64 6.93
CA ASP A 67 14.25 0.34 6.23
C ASP A 67 14.43 0.25 4.71
N HIS A 68 15.66 0.15 4.25
CA HIS A 68 15.96 -0.03 2.84
C HIS A 68 15.36 -1.32 2.28
N MET A 69 15.44 -2.41 3.04
CA MET A 69 14.83 -3.68 2.68
C MET A 69 13.30 -3.58 2.59
N LYS A 70 12.64 -2.87 3.50
CA LYS A 70 11.18 -2.65 3.44
C LYS A 70 10.75 -1.86 2.22
N LYS A 71 11.47 -0.80 1.86
CA LYS A 71 11.23 -0.04 0.64
C LYS A 71 11.37 -0.89 -0.61
N GLU A 72 12.40 -1.71 -0.66
CA GLU A 72 12.65 -2.64 -1.77
C GLU A 72 11.54 -3.69 -1.89
N LEU A 73 11.13 -4.31 -0.77
CA LEU A 73 9.99 -5.25 -0.75
C LEU A 73 8.70 -4.60 -1.22
N MET A 74 8.45 -3.35 -0.85
CA MET A 74 7.27 -2.61 -1.31
C MET A 74 7.33 -2.34 -2.81
N ASN A 75 8.48 -1.96 -3.34
CA ASN A 75 8.67 -1.77 -4.78
C ASN A 75 8.47 -3.07 -5.55
N GLN A 76 8.97 -4.19 -5.05
CA GLN A 76 8.76 -5.51 -5.64
C GLN A 76 7.27 -5.90 -5.59
N ALA A 77 6.57 -5.64 -4.49
CA ALA A 77 5.13 -5.87 -4.38
C ALA A 77 4.34 -5.05 -5.40
N GLN A 78 4.68 -3.77 -5.57
CA GLN A 78 4.08 -2.88 -6.57
C GLN A 78 4.30 -3.40 -8.01
N GLN A 79 5.51 -3.83 -8.34
CA GLN A 79 5.81 -4.37 -9.67
C GLN A 79 5.08 -5.68 -9.93
N LYS A 80 5.08 -6.60 -8.96
CA LYS A 80 4.34 -7.86 -9.06
C LYS A 80 2.84 -7.64 -9.25
N ALA A 81 2.25 -6.70 -8.50
CA ALA A 81 0.85 -6.34 -8.64
C ALA A 81 0.55 -5.79 -10.05
N LYS A 82 1.42 -4.93 -10.58
CA LYS A 82 1.31 -4.42 -11.94
C LYS A 82 1.37 -5.55 -12.98
N GLU A 83 2.29 -6.48 -12.82
CA GLU A 83 2.43 -7.64 -13.73
C GLU A 83 1.16 -8.50 -13.74
N ILE A 84 0.56 -8.78 -12.58
CA ILE A 84 -0.70 -9.52 -12.48
C ILE A 84 -1.80 -8.83 -13.29
N LEU A 85 -1.94 -7.51 -13.13
CA LEU A 85 -2.96 -6.73 -13.84
C LEU A 85 -2.70 -6.70 -15.35
N VAL A 86 -1.45 -6.55 -15.78
CA VAL A 86 -1.10 -6.58 -17.21
C VAL A 86 -1.38 -7.96 -17.82
N GLN A 87 -1.08 -9.04 -17.12
CA GLN A 87 -1.41 -10.40 -17.56
C GLN A 87 -2.92 -10.64 -17.66
N ALA A 88 -3.70 -9.96 -16.81
CA ALA A 88 -5.16 -9.99 -16.87
C ALA A 88 -5.76 -9.08 -17.97
N GLY A 89 -4.92 -8.39 -18.75
CA GLY A 89 -5.33 -7.59 -19.91
C GLY A 89 -5.46 -6.09 -19.67
N PHE A 90 -5.12 -5.59 -18.48
CA PHE A 90 -5.10 -4.15 -18.23
C PHE A 90 -3.90 -3.51 -18.95
N ALA A 91 -4.14 -2.38 -19.61
CA ALA A 91 -3.07 -1.65 -20.26
C ALA A 91 -2.09 -1.09 -19.22
N GLY A 92 -0.79 -1.35 -19.38
CA GLY A 92 0.23 -0.90 -18.43
C GLY A 92 0.28 0.62 -18.22
N GLU A 93 -0.14 1.39 -19.22
CA GLU A 93 -0.29 2.86 -19.17
C GLU A 93 -1.46 3.32 -18.28
N ASN A 94 -2.46 2.47 -18.07
CA ASN A 94 -3.58 2.72 -17.18
C ASN A 94 -3.29 2.32 -15.72
N ILE A 95 -2.10 1.76 -15.44
CA ILE A 95 -1.69 1.31 -14.11
C ILE A 95 -0.60 2.26 -13.59
N LYS A 96 -0.95 3.04 -12.59
CA LYS A 96 -0.04 3.97 -11.90
C LYS A 96 0.49 3.34 -10.61
N LEU A 97 1.79 3.44 -10.39
CA LEU A 97 2.43 3.06 -9.13
C LEU A 97 2.66 4.32 -8.30
N LYS A 98 2.16 4.34 -7.08
CA LYS A 98 2.29 5.48 -6.17
C LYS A 98 2.70 5.00 -4.79
N VAL A 99 3.88 5.39 -4.36
CA VAL A 99 4.41 5.11 -3.04
C VAL A 99 4.65 6.43 -2.33
N GLU A 100 4.06 6.61 -1.16
CA GLU A 100 4.22 7.81 -0.35
C GLU A 100 4.72 7.46 1.06
N ASN A 101 5.49 8.38 1.63
CA ASN A 101 5.85 8.30 3.03
C ASN A 101 4.65 8.65 3.90
N VAL A 102 4.51 7.96 5.03
CA VAL A 102 3.45 8.24 6.00
C VAL A 102 3.50 9.69 6.49
N LYS A 103 2.35 10.35 6.49
CA LYS A 103 2.20 11.75 6.95
C LYS A 103 1.35 11.84 8.20
N LYS A 104 0.17 11.22 8.19
CA LYS A 104 -0.81 11.26 9.29
C LYS A 104 -1.11 9.87 9.87
N GLY A 105 -0.62 8.84 9.19
CA GLY A 105 -0.88 7.44 9.49
C GLY A 105 -1.45 6.70 8.29
N ILE A 106 -1.10 5.42 8.15
CA ILE A 106 -1.39 4.61 6.95
C ILE A 106 -2.86 4.73 6.52
N ALA A 107 -3.80 4.47 7.43
CA ALA A 107 -5.22 4.53 7.09
C ALA A 107 -5.69 5.95 6.71
N ARG A 108 -5.18 6.97 7.40
CA ARG A 108 -5.55 8.37 7.11
C ARG A 108 -5.01 8.83 5.76
N ASP A 109 -3.79 8.46 5.45
CA ASP A 109 -3.16 8.81 4.18
C ASP A 109 -3.86 8.11 2.99
N ILE A 110 -4.30 6.86 3.17
CA ILE A 110 -5.15 6.15 2.20
C ILE A 110 -6.48 6.88 2.02
N ILE A 111 -7.16 7.27 3.11
CA ILE A 111 -8.44 7.98 3.06
C ILE A 111 -8.29 9.33 2.35
N ASP A 112 -7.20 10.04 2.62
CA ASP A 112 -6.93 11.32 1.97
C ASP A 112 -6.65 11.13 0.46
N GLU A 113 -5.94 10.08 0.09
CA GLU A 113 -5.71 9.74 -1.33
C GLU A 113 -7.02 9.41 -2.05
N VAL A 114 -7.90 8.64 -1.43
CA VAL A 114 -9.21 8.28 -2.00
C VAL A 114 -10.02 9.52 -2.41
N LYS A 115 -9.93 10.60 -1.67
CA LYS A 115 -10.62 11.86 -1.96
C LYS A 115 -10.14 12.56 -3.24
N SER A 116 -9.00 12.12 -3.81
CA SER A 116 -8.43 12.72 -5.03
C SER A 116 -9.15 12.33 -6.33
N GLY A 117 -10.32 11.68 -6.24
CA GLY A 117 -11.16 11.41 -7.41
C GLY A 117 -11.27 9.94 -7.80
N TYR A 118 -11.06 9.04 -6.88
CA TYR A 118 -11.31 7.61 -7.10
C TYR A 118 -12.78 7.27 -6.87
N SER A 119 -13.29 6.35 -7.68
CA SER A 119 -14.66 5.85 -7.57
C SER A 119 -14.76 4.60 -6.69
N THR A 120 -13.68 3.87 -6.57
CA THR A 120 -13.62 2.62 -5.81
C THR A 120 -12.25 2.45 -5.17
N ILE A 121 -12.24 2.00 -3.93
CA ILE A 121 -11.03 1.50 -3.27
C ILE A 121 -11.10 -0.01 -3.14
N VAL A 122 -10.01 -0.69 -3.48
CA VAL A 122 -9.81 -2.12 -3.34
C VAL A 122 -8.73 -2.37 -2.30
N MET A 123 -9.00 -3.27 -1.37
CA MET A 123 -8.04 -3.58 -0.30
C MET A 123 -8.24 -5.00 0.22
N GLY A 124 -7.18 -5.57 0.77
CA GLY A 124 -7.28 -6.78 1.56
C GLY A 124 -8.03 -6.55 2.87
N ARG A 125 -8.72 -7.56 3.35
CA ARG A 125 -9.43 -7.52 4.63
C ARG A 125 -8.47 -7.27 5.81
N ARG A 126 -7.23 -7.79 5.71
CA ARG A 126 -6.17 -7.68 6.71
C ARG A 126 -4.85 -7.30 6.04
N GLY A 127 -3.97 -6.67 6.79
CA GLY A 127 -2.59 -6.40 6.39
C GLY A 127 -1.60 -7.38 7.02
N ILE A 128 -0.37 -6.94 7.17
CA ILE A 128 0.78 -7.71 7.67
C ILE A 128 0.55 -8.28 9.09
N SER A 129 -0.21 -7.59 9.95
CA SER A 129 -0.41 -8.00 11.35
C SER A 129 -1.23 -9.28 11.53
N GLY A 130 -2.05 -9.67 10.56
CA GLY A 130 -2.72 -10.97 10.47
C GLY A 130 -3.49 -11.45 11.71
N ILE A 131 -3.98 -10.55 12.57
CA ILE A 131 -4.70 -10.90 13.78
C ILE A 131 -6.03 -11.55 13.41
N LYS A 132 -6.18 -12.83 13.69
CA LYS A 132 -7.33 -13.65 13.26
C LYS A 132 -8.64 -13.33 13.98
N GLU A 133 -8.60 -12.59 15.07
CA GLU A 133 -9.76 -12.37 15.96
C GLU A 133 -10.71 -11.25 15.48
N PHE A 134 -10.31 -10.45 14.51
CA PHE A 134 -11.12 -9.34 14.00
C PHE A 134 -11.60 -9.59 12.58
N PHE A 135 -12.84 -9.22 12.29
CA PHE A 135 -13.43 -9.32 10.94
C PHE A 135 -12.67 -8.46 9.92
N LEU A 136 -12.21 -7.27 10.31
CA LEU A 136 -11.40 -6.37 9.49
C LEU A 136 -10.13 -5.98 10.24
N GLY A 137 -9.03 -5.79 9.51
CA GLY A 137 -7.81 -5.19 10.05
C GLY A 137 -8.01 -3.72 10.43
N SER A 138 -7.08 -3.17 11.20
CA SER A 138 -7.17 -1.78 11.70
C SER A 138 -7.26 -0.75 10.57
N VAL A 139 -6.50 -0.93 9.49
CA VAL A 139 -6.51 -0.04 8.32
C VAL A 139 -7.82 -0.18 7.56
N SER A 140 -8.20 -1.39 7.17
CA SER A 140 -9.43 -1.65 6.41
C SER A 140 -10.68 -1.22 7.16
N ASN A 141 -10.77 -1.48 8.46
CA ASN A 141 -11.89 -1.03 9.28
C ASN A 141 -12.00 0.52 9.29
N LYS A 142 -10.88 1.21 9.45
CA LYS A 142 -10.87 2.67 9.45
C LYS A 142 -11.23 3.27 8.09
N VAL A 143 -10.75 2.69 7.02
CA VAL A 143 -11.10 3.11 5.65
C VAL A 143 -12.60 2.92 5.41
N VAL A 144 -13.14 1.71 5.62
CA VAL A 144 -14.58 1.41 5.45
C VAL A 144 -15.47 2.37 6.24
N SER A 145 -15.07 2.69 7.46
CA SER A 145 -15.86 3.58 8.34
C SER A 145 -15.75 5.07 7.99
N SER A 146 -14.78 5.47 7.20
CA SER A 146 -14.44 6.90 7.01
C SER A 146 -14.62 7.41 5.59
N VAL A 147 -14.58 6.56 4.57
CA VAL A 147 -14.79 6.99 3.18
C VAL A 147 -16.27 7.25 2.90
N LYS A 148 -16.54 8.26 2.08
CA LYS A 148 -17.88 8.63 1.61
C LYS A 148 -17.87 8.75 0.11
N ASP A 149 -18.98 8.42 -0.50
CA ASP A 149 -19.19 8.54 -1.96
C ASP A 149 -18.21 7.72 -2.82
N VAL A 150 -17.58 6.70 -2.21
CA VAL A 150 -16.63 5.78 -2.85
C VAL A 150 -17.04 4.36 -2.51
N SER A 151 -17.07 3.48 -3.51
CA SER A 151 -17.28 2.06 -3.28
C SER A 151 -16.06 1.43 -2.62
N VAL A 152 -16.29 0.51 -1.69
CA VAL A 152 -15.21 -0.22 -1.03
C VAL A 152 -15.30 -1.69 -1.38
N PHE A 153 -14.25 -2.23 -1.98
CA PHE A 153 -14.12 -3.64 -2.31
C PHE A 153 -13.09 -4.28 -1.40
N VAL A 154 -13.56 -5.08 -0.48
CA VAL A 154 -12.70 -5.76 0.51
C VAL A 154 -12.56 -7.23 0.14
N VAL A 155 -11.33 -7.70 0.04
CA VAL A 155 -10.97 -9.07 -0.34
C VAL A 155 -10.37 -9.81 0.86
N ASP A 156 -10.75 -11.08 1.02
CA ASP A 156 -10.22 -11.96 2.07
C ASP A 156 -8.93 -12.68 1.61
#